data_d3372abee746ad21e4f6a764de63cd2a
#
_entry.id   d3372abee746ad21e4f6a764de63cd2a
#
_cell.length_a   1.000
_cell.length_b   1.000
_cell.length_c   1.000
_cell.angle_alpha   90.00
_cell.angle_beta   90.00
_cell.angle_gamma   90.00
#
_symmetry.space_group_name_H-M   'P 1'
#
loop_
_entity.id
_entity.type
_entity.pdbx_description
1 polymer ?
#
loop_
_entity_poly.entity_id
_entity_poly.type
_entity_poly.pdbx_seq_one_letter_code
_entity_poly.pdbx_strand_id
1 'polypeptide(L)'
;GKDTNDGFWGTTIGNMYAKQMELNKRNRTNRALASAYLTVTPLKGLSWKTLVSYDYTGNSDNNFSGGIKRVNYYNGTAIDVTKGTNAYVNPSNDNDYSFGLGNNDGQTLSIQNTLTYSWKNDVHDLTVMLGNEVSRYYGQWTSASSRGFWSPDNRNVGLTTKPETLSGSGALNLESRGISYFGRASYSLLNRYILTATLRRDGSSNFGAGNRWGTFPSAALAWRVSEEAFMQNQDVVSNLKLRLGWGQTGNSGGATDLSVAGLSLENVKYSFYGNGQGMGMWNGMTFATGYFAGLVDTNLKWETNEQMNIGIDASFLQGDLNLTMDYFIRKSKDLLLYRQIRPSTGFSQVYTNYGEIEN
;
A
#
# COMPACT_ATOMS: atom_id res chain seq x y z
N GLY A 1 7.32 5.22 -40.57
CA GLY A 1 6.84 3.87 -40.79
C GLY A 1 5.35 3.91 -40.94
N LYS A 2 4.78 3.31 -41.96
CA LYS A 2 3.33 3.17 -42.14
C LYS A 2 2.82 2.37 -40.97
N ASP A 3 1.90 2.92 -40.23
CA ASP A 3 1.14 2.18 -39.22
C ASP A 3 0.20 1.25 -40.01
N THR A 4 0.69 0.09 -40.37
CA THR A 4 -0.12 -0.96 -40.97
C THR A 4 -0.91 -1.62 -39.86
N ASN A 5 -2.01 -1.01 -39.49
CA ASN A 5 -3.02 -1.68 -38.73
C ASN A 5 -3.84 -2.58 -39.66
N ASP A 6 -3.16 -3.57 -40.19
CA ASP A 6 -3.74 -4.59 -41.04
C ASP A 6 -4.49 -5.54 -40.12
N GLY A 7 -5.74 -5.33 -39.95
CA GLY A 7 -6.76 -6.10 -39.25
C GLY A 7 -6.58 -7.61 -39.03
N PHE A 8 -5.35 -8.03 -38.91
CA PHE A 8 -4.97 -9.38 -38.57
C PHE A 8 -5.24 -9.60 -37.10
N TRP A 9 -6.28 -10.31 -36.76
CA TRP A 9 -6.70 -10.73 -35.43
C TRP A 9 -7.72 -9.86 -34.69
N GLY A 10 -8.36 -8.87 -35.27
CA GLY A 10 -9.45 -8.14 -34.60
C GLY A 10 -9.05 -7.36 -33.34
N THR A 11 -7.75 -7.27 -33.05
CA THR A 11 -7.20 -6.47 -31.95
C THR A 11 -6.41 -5.31 -32.51
N THR A 12 -6.84 -4.10 -32.24
CA THR A 12 -6.12 -2.88 -32.57
C THR A 12 -4.90 -2.74 -31.70
N ILE A 13 -3.81 -3.43 -32.03
CA ILE A 13 -2.50 -3.19 -31.44
C ILE A 13 -1.92 -1.99 -32.19
N GLY A 14 -2.03 -0.80 -31.59
CA GLY A 14 -1.39 0.39 -32.14
C GLY A 14 0.13 0.24 -32.18
N ASN A 15 0.80 1.00 -33.05
CA ASN A 15 2.25 1.02 -33.13
C ASN A 15 2.85 1.42 -31.76
N MET A 16 3.31 0.43 -31.00
CA MET A 16 3.84 0.61 -29.64
C MET A 16 5.09 1.50 -29.63
N TYR A 17 5.89 1.45 -30.70
CA TYR A 17 7.07 2.29 -30.82
C TYR A 17 6.70 3.76 -31.01
N ALA A 18 5.77 4.09 -31.89
CA ALA A 18 5.29 5.45 -32.08
C ALA A 18 4.65 5.98 -30.78
N LYS A 19 3.84 5.15 -30.09
CA LYS A 19 3.27 5.50 -28.79
C LYS A 19 4.34 5.80 -27.73
N GLN A 20 5.39 5.01 -27.70
CA GLN A 20 6.50 5.20 -26.76
C GLN A 20 7.29 6.47 -27.05
N MET A 21 7.49 6.81 -28.30
CA MET A 21 8.21 8.02 -28.72
C MET A 21 7.42 9.31 -28.43
N GLU A 22 6.09 9.24 -28.46
CA GLU A 22 5.22 10.38 -28.14
C GLU A 22 4.93 10.52 -26.64
N LEU A 23 5.17 9.46 -25.85
CA LEU A 23 5.04 9.52 -24.41
C LEU A 23 6.27 10.20 -23.80
N ASN A 24 6.07 11.39 -23.26
CA ASN A 24 7.09 12.06 -22.45
C ASN A 24 6.60 12.09 -21.00
N LYS A 25 6.79 10.97 -20.33
CA LYS A 25 6.48 10.82 -18.91
C LYS A 25 7.75 11.01 -18.09
N ARG A 26 7.73 11.99 -17.19
CA ARG A 26 8.82 12.21 -16.24
C ARG A 26 8.28 12.09 -14.84
N ASN A 27 8.80 11.14 -14.10
CA ASN A 27 8.56 11.00 -12.67
C ASN A 27 9.86 11.29 -11.91
N ARG A 28 9.76 12.16 -10.91
CA ARG A 28 10.87 12.49 -10.02
C ARG A 28 10.44 12.20 -8.60
N THR A 29 11.16 11.29 -7.94
CA THR A 29 10.99 11.00 -6.52
C THR A 29 12.18 11.54 -5.75
N ASN A 30 11.91 12.34 -4.73
CA ASN A 30 12.89 12.77 -3.75
C ASN A 30 12.53 12.11 -2.43
N ARG A 31 13.50 11.45 -1.80
CA ARG A 31 13.31 10.86 -0.48
C ARG A 31 14.41 11.30 0.45
N ALA A 32 14.04 11.71 1.65
CA ALA A 32 14.96 12.03 2.73
C ALA A 32 14.58 11.19 3.95
N LEU A 33 15.53 10.37 4.42
CA LEU A 33 15.38 9.58 5.64
C LEU A 33 16.43 10.05 6.63
N ALA A 34 15.99 10.45 7.82
CA ALA A 34 16.85 10.80 8.93
C ALA A 34 16.42 10.03 10.17
N SER A 35 17.41 9.50 10.93
CA SER A 35 17.13 8.88 12.21
C SER A 35 18.24 9.21 13.20
N ALA A 36 17.84 9.38 14.45
CA ALA A 36 18.76 9.55 15.58
C ALA A 36 18.29 8.67 16.73
N TYR A 37 19.23 8.14 17.48
CA TYR A 37 18.91 7.37 18.67
C TYR A 37 19.81 7.73 19.84
N LEU A 38 19.26 7.59 21.04
CA LEU A 38 19.98 7.66 22.29
C LEU A 38 19.81 6.33 23.00
N THR A 39 20.93 5.76 23.46
CA THR A 39 20.91 4.56 24.31
C THR A 39 21.55 4.91 25.65
N VAL A 40 20.85 4.57 26.72
CA VAL A 40 21.31 4.75 28.10
C VAL A 40 21.30 3.39 28.81
N THR A 41 22.37 3.03 29.46
CA THR A 41 22.52 1.79 30.23
C THR A 41 22.70 2.13 31.70
N PRO A 42 21.63 2.40 32.44
CA PRO A 42 21.69 2.90 33.82
C PRO A 42 22.22 1.83 34.80
N LEU A 43 22.02 0.56 34.49
CA LEU A 43 22.42 -0.59 35.28
C LEU A 43 22.93 -1.71 34.38
N LYS A 44 23.77 -2.61 34.92
CA LYS A 44 24.20 -3.80 34.20
C LYS A 44 22.99 -4.64 33.73
N GLY A 45 22.94 -4.90 32.45
CA GLY A 45 21.86 -5.66 31.83
C GLY A 45 20.62 -4.84 31.49
N LEU A 46 20.47 -3.60 31.96
CA LEU A 46 19.31 -2.73 31.64
C LEU A 46 19.73 -1.66 30.61
N SER A 47 19.02 -1.60 29.51
CA SER A 47 19.25 -0.65 28.42
C SER A 47 17.94 0.02 28.04
N TRP A 48 17.95 1.34 27.99
CA TRP A 48 16.86 2.13 27.44
C TRP A 48 17.32 2.80 26.14
N LYS A 49 16.58 2.61 25.07
CA LYS A 49 16.83 3.20 23.75
C LYS A 49 15.63 4.00 23.30
N THR A 50 15.86 5.25 22.93
CA THR A 50 14.91 6.09 22.21
C THR A 50 15.41 6.29 20.80
N LEU A 51 14.56 6.01 19.81
CA LEU A 51 14.81 6.23 18.39
C LEU A 51 13.78 7.22 17.86
N VAL A 52 14.26 8.27 17.19
CA VAL A 52 13.44 9.22 16.44
C VAL A 52 13.76 9.05 14.96
N SER A 53 12.75 8.87 14.12
CA SER A 53 12.92 8.71 12.68
C SER A 53 11.98 9.66 11.93
N TYR A 54 12.51 10.28 10.89
CA TYR A 54 11.78 11.14 9.98
C TYR A 54 11.99 10.65 8.56
N ASP A 55 10.91 10.35 7.85
CA ASP A 55 10.91 9.92 6.44
C ASP A 55 10.06 10.88 5.64
N TYR A 56 10.67 11.55 4.68
CA TYR A 56 10.01 12.42 3.71
C TYR A 56 10.11 11.81 2.32
N THR A 57 8.99 11.78 1.60
CA THR A 57 8.93 11.37 0.21
C THR A 57 8.12 12.39 -0.57
N GLY A 58 8.74 13.03 -1.55
CA GLY A 58 8.09 13.93 -2.50
C GLY A 58 8.17 13.35 -3.91
N ASN A 59 7.01 13.21 -4.54
CA ASN A 59 6.89 12.77 -5.93
C ASN A 59 6.35 13.91 -6.78
N SER A 60 7.01 14.15 -7.90
CA SER A 60 6.53 15.07 -8.94
C SER A 60 6.48 14.33 -10.25
N ASP A 61 5.32 14.26 -10.85
CA ASP A 61 5.12 13.62 -12.14
C ASP A 61 4.60 14.61 -13.18
N ASN A 62 5.18 14.50 -14.36
CA ASN A 62 4.73 15.20 -15.56
C ASN A 62 4.45 14.14 -16.61
N ASN A 63 3.24 14.14 -17.14
CA ASN A 63 2.82 13.20 -18.15
C ASN A 63 2.32 13.97 -19.37
N PHE A 64 3.10 13.93 -20.44
CA PHE A 64 2.67 14.39 -21.74
C PHE A 64 2.34 13.18 -22.61
N SER A 65 1.16 13.15 -23.16
CA SER A 65 0.72 12.12 -24.10
C SER A 65 0.34 12.79 -25.39
N GLY A 66 1.08 12.42 -26.47
CA GLY A 66 0.66 12.70 -27.83
C GLY A 66 -0.59 11.88 -28.14
N GLY A 67 -1.60 12.52 -28.68
CA GLY A 67 -2.77 11.82 -29.17
C GLY A 67 -2.39 11.03 -30.43
N ILE A 68 -1.89 9.81 -30.29
CA ILE A 68 -1.81 8.92 -31.44
C ILE A 68 -3.23 8.58 -31.82
N LYS A 69 -3.72 9.25 -32.85
CA LYS A 69 -4.99 8.87 -33.46
C LYS A 69 -4.79 7.51 -34.13
N ARG A 70 -5.68 6.61 -33.82
CA ARG A 70 -5.82 5.38 -34.60
C ARG A 70 -6.45 5.75 -35.93
N VAL A 71 -5.58 5.98 -36.91
CA VAL A 71 -6.01 6.32 -38.26
C VAL A 71 -5.89 5.08 -39.11
N ASN A 72 -7.00 4.50 -39.53
CA ASN A 72 -7.01 3.50 -40.58
C ASN A 72 -7.08 4.23 -41.92
N TYR A 73 -6.19 3.88 -42.85
CA TYR A 73 -6.27 4.34 -44.22
C TYR A 73 -7.13 3.37 -45.00
N TYR A 74 -8.35 3.79 -45.33
CA TYR A 74 -9.18 3.09 -46.29
C TYR A 74 -9.23 3.90 -47.59
N ASN A 75 -8.81 3.33 -48.69
CA ASN A 75 -8.71 4.01 -50.02
C ASN A 75 -7.97 5.36 -49.97
N GLY A 76 -6.90 5.44 -49.21
CA GLY A 76 -6.09 6.66 -49.11
C GLY A 76 -6.67 7.76 -48.19
N THR A 77 -7.78 7.50 -47.55
CA THR A 77 -8.42 8.46 -46.60
C THR A 77 -8.23 8.01 -45.17
N ALA A 78 -7.80 8.93 -44.32
CA ALA A 78 -7.65 8.66 -42.89
C ALA A 78 -9.01 8.57 -42.19
N ILE A 79 -9.27 7.48 -41.49
CA ILE A 79 -10.51 7.24 -40.71
C ILE A 79 -10.15 7.11 -39.23
N ASP A 80 -10.83 7.89 -38.38
CA ASP A 80 -10.71 7.75 -36.93
C ASP A 80 -11.55 6.57 -36.43
N VAL A 81 -10.89 5.44 -36.16
CA VAL A 81 -11.54 4.22 -35.66
C VAL A 81 -12.01 4.32 -34.20
N THR A 82 -11.61 5.36 -33.48
CA THR A 82 -12.02 5.52 -32.09
C THR A 82 -13.47 6.00 -31.96
N LYS A 83 -14.04 6.58 -33.00
CA LYS A 83 -15.41 7.12 -33.02
C LYS A 83 -16.48 6.15 -33.52
N GLY A 84 -16.12 4.91 -33.86
CA GLY A 84 -17.08 3.85 -34.25
C GLY A 84 -17.90 4.11 -35.52
N THR A 85 -17.65 5.21 -36.22
CA THR A 85 -18.29 5.61 -37.49
C THR A 85 -17.21 6.10 -38.45
N ASN A 86 -17.48 6.00 -39.75
CA ASN A 86 -16.59 6.49 -40.83
C ASN A 86 -16.45 8.03 -40.80
N ALA A 87 -16.05 8.58 -39.66
CA ALA A 87 -15.79 10.00 -39.53
C ALA A 87 -14.46 10.35 -40.14
N TYR A 88 -14.47 11.21 -41.16
CA TYR A 88 -13.27 11.80 -41.72
C TYR A 88 -12.50 12.55 -40.62
N VAL A 89 -11.28 12.13 -40.36
CA VAL A 89 -10.38 12.88 -39.49
C VAL A 89 -9.70 13.93 -40.34
N ASN A 90 -9.99 15.19 -40.06
CA ASN A 90 -9.19 16.27 -40.58
C ASN A 90 -7.87 16.28 -39.77
N PRO A 91 -6.70 15.92 -40.37
CA PRO A 91 -5.46 15.83 -39.64
C PRO A 91 -5.00 17.16 -39.04
N SER A 92 -5.55 18.26 -39.49
CA SER A 92 -5.15 19.60 -39.09
C SER A 92 -5.83 20.17 -37.85
N ASN A 93 -6.92 19.54 -37.34
CA ASN A 93 -7.74 20.18 -36.30
C ASN A 93 -7.85 19.44 -34.97
N ASP A 94 -7.17 18.33 -34.79
CA ASP A 94 -7.38 17.51 -33.62
C ASP A 94 -6.07 17.09 -32.94
N ASN A 95 -5.22 18.04 -32.59
CA ASN A 95 -4.09 17.82 -31.72
C ASN A 95 -4.58 17.56 -30.30
N ASP A 96 -4.97 16.33 -30.03
CA ASP A 96 -5.39 15.87 -28.70
C ASP A 96 -4.19 15.56 -27.79
N TYR A 97 -3.15 16.40 -27.90
CA TYR A 97 -2.09 16.34 -26.91
C TYR A 97 -2.70 16.59 -25.52
N SER A 98 -2.39 15.71 -24.60
CA SER A 98 -2.75 15.87 -23.20
C SER A 98 -1.51 16.10 -22.34
N PHE A 99 -1.64 16.97 -21.38
CA PHE A 99 -0.60 17.22 -20.42
C PHE A 99 -1.20 17.14 -19.00
N GLY A 100 -0.53 16.40 -18.14
CA GLY A 100 -0.86 16.28 -16.73
C GLY A 100 0.37 16.50 -15.89
N LEU A 101 0.17 17.11 -14.75
CA LEU A 101 1.18 17.25 -13.71
C LEU A 101 0.58 16.83 -12.37
N GLY A 102 1.40 16.24 -11.53
CA GLY A 102 1.03 15.80 -10.19
C GLY A 102 2.16 16.02 -9.21
N ASN A 103 1.81 16.42 -8.00
CA ASN A 103 2.73 16.47 -6.88
C ASN A 103 2.10 15.73 -5.71
N ASN A 104 2.88 14.90 -5.05
CA ASN A 104 2.48 14.14 -3.87
C ASN A 104 3.62 14.20 -2.86
N ASP A 105 3.34 14.77 -1.70
CA ASP A 105 4.29 14.87 -0.59
C ASP A 105 3.76 14.09 0.60
N GLY A 106 4.61 13.27 1.17
CA GLY A 106 4.33 12.50 2.37
C GLY A 106 5.48 12.57 3.35
N GLN A 107 5.17 12.69 4.63
CA GLN A 107 6.16 12.69 5.70
C GLN A 107 5.67 11.85 6.86
N THR A 108 6.57 11.05 7.43
CA THR A 108 6.31 10.23 8.61
C THR A 108 7.31 10.58 9.69
N LEU A 109 6.81 10.98 10.84
CA LEU A 109 7.60 11.08 12.06
C LEU A 109 7.25 9.90 12.96
N SER A 110 8.27 9.17 13.44
CA SER A 110 8.09 8.11 14.44
C SER A 110 9.05 8.26 15.61
N ILE A 111 8.54 7.96 16.80
CA ILE A 111 9.31 7.92 18.03
C ILE A 111 9.07 6.57 18.67
N GLN A 112 10.16 5.81 18.86
CA GLN A 112 10.10 4.50 19.47
C GLN A 112 10.99 4.49 20.72
N ASN A 113 10.44 4.01 21.83
CA ASN A 113 11.17 3.77 23.07
C ASN A 113 11.18 2.27 23.35
N THR A 114 12.32 1.75 23.75
CA THR A 114 12.49 0.36 24.17
C THR A 114 13.29 0.29 25.46
N LEU A 115 12.80 -0.49 26.41
CA LEU A 115 13.49 -0.85 27.63
C LEU A 115 13.80 -2.34 27.57
N THR A 116 15.07 -2.69 27.59
CA THR A 116 15.54 -4.08 27.49
C THR A 116 16.31 -4.43 28.74
N TYR A 117 15.95 -5.54 29.35
CA TYR A 117 16.70 -6.15 30.45
C TYR A 117 17.23 -7.51 29.99
N SER A 118 18.53 -7.71 30.15
CA SER A 118 19.20 -8.97 29.81
C SER A 118 19.96 -9.49 31.03
N TRP A 119 19.67 -10.74 31.37
CA TRP A 119 20.30 -11.46 32.45
C TRP A 119 20.76 -12.84 31.98
N LYS A 120 22.00 -13.19 32.24
CA LYS A 120 22.60 -14.44 31.78
C LYS A 120 23.50 -15.03 32.85
N ASN A 121 23.43 -16.35 33.03
CA ASN A 121 24.38 -17.19 33.71
C ASN A 121 24.62 -18.47 32.91
N ASP A 122 25.30 -19.46 33.50
CA ASP A 122 25.65 -20.72 32.80
C ASP A 122 24.42 -21.55 32.37
N VAL A 123 23.30 -21.41 33.08
CA VAL A 123 22.10 -22.21 32.90
C VAL A 123 21.00 -21.43 32.20
N HIS A 124 20.88 -20.16 32.52
CA HIS A 124 19.78 -19.31 32.12
C HIS A 124 20.27 -18.11 31.30
N ASP A 125 19.60 -17.83 30.21
CA ASP A 125 19.73 -16.60 29.40
C ASP A 125 18.35 -16.01 29.19
N LEU A 126 18.08 -14.86 29.82
CA LEU A 126 16.78 -14.17 29.76
C LEU A 126 16.96 -12.77 29.19
N THR A 127 16.19 -12.45 28.18
CA THR A 127 16.07 -11.08 27.69
C THR A 127 14.58 -10.70 27.65
N VAL A 128 14.24 -9.62 28.33
CA VAL A 128 12.88 -9.03 28.32
C VAL A 128 12.97 -7.64 27.74
N MET A 129 12.09 -7.34 26.81
CA MET A 129 11.98 -6.02 26.17
C MET A 129 10.53 -5.53 26.28
N LEU A 130 10.37 -4.29 26.69
CA LEU A 130 9.12 -3.55 26.64
C LEU A 130 9.33 -2.32 25.78
N GLY A 131 8.34 -1.95 24.98
CA GLY A 131 8.46 -0.77 24.16
C GLY A 131 7.14 -0.15 23.79
N ASN A 132 7.25 1.08 23.33
CA ASN A 132 6.16 1.80 22.69
C ASN A 132 6.66 2.54 21.46
N GLU A 133 5.77 2.75 20.52
CA GLU A 133 6.01 3.52 19.31
C GLU A 133 4.83 4.44 19.04
N VAL A 134 5.12 5.67 18.68
CA VAL A 134 4.13 6.64 18.20
C VAL A 134 4.57 7.09 16.82
N SER A 135 3.66 7.03 15.87
CA SER A 135 3.90 7.48 14.49
C SER A 135 2.82 8.43 14.03
N ARG A 136 3.23 9.40 13.23
CA ARG A 136 2.35 10.35 12.58
C ARG A 136 2.76 10.47 11.12
N TYR A 137 1.83 10.14 10.24
CA TYR A 137 1.92 10.42 8.82
C TYR A 137 1.17 11.69 8.50
N TYR A 138 1.76 12.53 7.67
CA TYR A 138 1.14 13.69 7.08
C TYR A 138 1.40 13.69 5.59
N GLY A 139 0.37 13.90 4.78
CA GLY A 139 0.47 13.89 3.33
C GLY A 139 -0.41 14.94 2.67
N GLN A 140 -0.04 15.28 1.44
CA GLN A 140 -0.82 16.11 0.55
C GLN A 140 -0.54 15.71 -0.89
N TRP A 141 -1.51 15.95 -1.74
CA TRP A 141 -1.32 15.76 -3.17
C TRP A 141 -2.13 16.77 -3.97
N THR A 142 -1.60 17.13 -5.13
CA THR A 142 -2.28 18.00 -6.10
C THR A 142 -2.05 17.46 -7.50
N SER A 143 -3.03 17.60 -8.36
CA SER A 143 -2.90 17.28 -9.78
C SER A 143 -3.62 18.28 -10.64
N ALA A 144 -3.11 18.49 -11.84
CA ALA A 144 -3.81 19.26 -12.87
C ALA A 144 -3.57 18.61 -14.23
N SER A 145 -4.56 18.66 -15.11
CA SER A 145 -4.44 18.13 -16.46
C SER A 145 -5.33 18.88 -17.44
N SER A 146 -4.92 18.91 -18.68
CA SER A 146 -5.78 19.39 -19.78
C SER A 146 -5.37 18.77 -21.11
N ARG A 147 -6.18 19.01 -22.16
CA ARG A 147 -5.97 18.54 -23.53
C ARG A 147 -5.98 19.71 -24.50
N GLY A 148 -5.58 19.47 -25.73
CA GLY A 148 -5.63 20.47 -26.79
C GLY A 148 -4.44 21.42 -26.78
N PHE A 149 -3.22 20.89 -26.70
CA PHE A 149 -2.01 21.69 -26.80
C PHE A 149 -1.54 21.82 -28.25
N TRP A 150 -0.94 22.96 -28.58
CA TRP A 150 -0.42 23.24 -29.92
C TRP A 150 0.89 22.50 -30.21
N SER A 151 1.66 22.24 -29.18
CA SER A 151 3.00 21.67 -29.33
C SER A 151 3.29 20.74 -28.15
N PRO A 152 4.03 19.66 -28.39
CA PRO A 152 4.54 18.80 -27.33
C PRO A 152 5.53 19.51 -26.39
N ASP A 153 6.05 20.63 -26.79
CA ASP A 153 7.00 21.43 -26.00
C ASP A 153 6.30 22.37 -25.01
N ASN A 154 4.99 22.59 -25.19
CA ASN A 154 4.22 23.43 -24.25
C ASN A 154 3.90 22.63 -22.98
N ARG A 155 4.54 23.03 -21.88
CA ARG A 155 4.43 22.38 -20.56
C ARG A 155 3.58 23.19 -19.57
N ASN A 156 2.76 24.08 -20.06
CA ASN A 156 1.86 24.86 -19.23
C ASN A 156 0.42 24.36 -19.36
N VAL A 157 -0.11 23.73 -18.32
CA VAL A 157 -1.44 23.12 -18.31
C VAL A 157 -2.57 24.13 -18.58
N GLY A 158 -2.35 25.41 -18.26
CA GLY A 158 -3.32 26.49 -18.52
C GLY A 158 -3.33 27.03 -19.95
N LEU A 159 -2.29 26.73 -20.76
CA LEU A 159 -2.21 27.18 -22.16
C LEU A 159 -2.80 26.14 -23.12
N THR A 160 -4.00 25.74 -22.89
CA THR A 160 -4.77 24.82 -23.73
C THR A 160 -5.69 25.58 -24.68
N THR A 161 -5.90 25.03 -25.87
CA THR A 161 -6.94 25.46 -26.80
C THR A 161 -8.33 24.94 -26.43
N LYS A 162 -8.42 24.03 -25.45
CA LYS A 162 -9.64 23.39 -24.97
C LYS A 162 -9.78 23.61 -23.45
N PRO A 163 -10.05 24.86 -23.00
CA PRO A 163 -10.11 25.18 -21.58
C PRO A 163 -11.17 24.38 -20.80
N GLU A 164 -12.19 23.89 -21.46
CA GLU A 164 -13.21 23.00 -20.89
C GLU A 164 -12.67 21.65 -20.44
N THR A 165 -11.47 21.28 -20.91
CA THR A 165 -10.77 20.04 -20.49
C THR A 165 -9.85 20.23 -19.29
N LEU A 166 -9.67 21.47 -18.84
CA LEU A 166 -8.84 21.78 -17.69
C LEU A 166 -9.48 21.16 -16.42
N SER A 167 -8.74 20.29 -15.80
CA SER A 167 -9.14 19.60 -14.56
C SER A 167 -8.06 19.75 -13.52
N GLY A 168 -8.46 19.98 -12.29
CA GLY A 168 -7.55 20.02 -11.14
C GLY A 168 -8.19 19.35 -9.94
N SER A 169 -7.38 18.67 -9.16
CA SER A 169 -7.78 18.03 -7.90
C SER A 169 -6.62 18.02 -6.91
N GLY A 170 -6.95 17.87 -5.65
CA GLY A 170 -5.95 17.79 -4.61
C GLY A 170 -6.57 17.49 -3.26
N ALA A 171 -5.75 17.02 -2.34
CA ALA A 171 -6.09 16.86 -0.95
C ALA A 171 -4.93 17.37 -0.08
N LEU A 172 -5.27 18.08 0.95
CA LEU A 172 -4.35 18.61 1.95
C LEU A 172 -4.65 17.96 3.29
N ASN A 173 -3.64 17.96 4.16
CA ASN A 173 -3.80 17.50 5.54
C ASN A 173 -4.28 16.05 5.69
N LEU A 174 -3.84 15.18 4.79
CA LEU A 174 -4.05 13.74 4.95
C LEU A 174 -3.21 13.27 6.14
N GLU A 175 -3.85 12.95 7.24
CA GLU A 175 -3.18 12.58 8.47
C GLU A 175 -3.58 11.18 8.92
N SER A 176 -2.58 10.38 9.31
CA SER A 176 -2.78 9.09 9.98
C SER A 176 -1.87 9.00 11.18
N ARG A 177 -2.40 8.50 12.29
CA ARG A 177 -1.68 8.34 13.57
C ARG A 177 -1.70 6.88 13.98
N GLY A 178 -0.54 6.42 14.43
CA GLY A 178 -0.36 5.09 14.98
C GLY A 178 0.25 5.16 16.38
N ILE A 179 -0.17 4.25 17.24
CA ILE A 179 0.43 4.03 18.55
C ILE A 179 0.52 2.53 18.78
N SER A 180 1.67 2.07 19.25
CA SER A 180 1.93 0.66 19.50
C SER A 180 2.55 0.47 20.87
N TYR A 181 2.13 -0.58 21.55
CA TYR A 181 2.79 -1.09 22.77
C TYR A 181 3.19 -2.54 22.51
N PHE A 182 4.40 -2.90 22.88
CA PHE A 182 4.88 -4.26 22.65
C PHE A 182 5.77 -4.73 23.79
N GLY A 183 5.68 -6.02 24.04
CA GLY A 183 6.56 -6.71 24.97
C GLY A 183 7.07 -8.00 24.35
N ARG A 184 8.32 -8.33 24.57
CA ARG A 184 8.97 -9.56 24.15
C ARG A 184 9.78 -10.13 25.28
N ALA A 185 9.64 -11.44 25.50
CA ALA A 185 10.51 -12.22 26.37
C ALA A 185 11.16 -13.32 25.55
N SER A 186 12.47 -13.45 25.68
CA SER A 186 13.25 -14.54 25.12
C SER A 186 14.03 -15.21 26.25
N TYR A 187 13.83 -16.50 26.40
CA TYR A 187 14.43 -17.28 27.45
C TYR A 187 15.09 -18.54 26.88
N SER A 188 16.33 -18.75 27.25
CA SER A 188 17.07 -19.95 26.91
C SER A 188 17.50 -20.68 28.19
N LEU A 189 17.11 -21.95 28.30
CA LEU A 189 17.49 -22.83 29.40
C LEU A 189 18.56 -23.81 28.91
N LEU A 190 19.68 -23.86 29.61
CA LEU A 190 20.82 -24.73 29.30
C LEU A 190 21.33 -24.62 27.84
N ASN A 191 21.03 -23.51 27.18
CA ASN A 191 21.25 -23.34 25.74
C ASN A 191 20.58 -24.42 24.84
N ARG A 192 19.62 -25.16 25.38
CA ARG A 192 18.91 -26.27 24.71
C ARG A 192 17.46 -25.92 24.38
N TYR A 193 16.74 -25.34 25.34
CA TYR A 193 15.32 -24.98 25.21
C TYR A 193 15.21 -23.48 25.09
N ILE A 194 14.78 -22.99 23.94
CA ILE A 194 14.69 -21.58 23.67
C ILE A 194 13.22 -21.23 23.44
N LEU A 195 12.67 -20.39 24.30
CA LEU A 195 11.30 -19.87 24.21
C LEU A 195 11.32 -18.39 23.92
N THR A 196 10.56 -17.93 22.95
CA THR A 196 10.32 -16.51 22.70
C THR A 196 8.82 -16.28 22.69
N ALA A 197 8.35 -15.29 23.42
CA ALA A 197 6.96 -14.83 23.39
C ALA A 197 6.93 -13.33 23.14
N THR A 198 5.99 -12.88 22.30
CA THR A 198 5.79 -11.46 21.99
C THR A 198 4.31 -11.15 22.06
N LEU A 199 3.97 -10.02 22.64
CA LEU A 199 2.63 -9.44 22.60
C LEU A 199 2.76 -8.02 22.05
N ARG A 200 2.01 -7.72 21.00
CA ARG A 200 1.94 -6.39 20.40
C ARG A 200 0.50 -5.91 20.37
N ARG A 201 0.28 -4.69 20.77
CA ARG A 201 -1.01 -4.01 20.69
C ARG A 201 -0.86 -2.72 19.93
N ASP A 202 -1.52 -2.63 18.78
CA ASP A 202 -1.44 -1.52 17.84
C ASP A 202 -2.76 -0.77 17.78
N GLY A 203 -2.68 0.56 17.79
CA GLY A 203 -3.80 1.45 17.59
C GLY A 203 -3.60 2.28 16.32
N SER A 204 -4.66 2.45 15.53
CA SER A 204 -4.65 3.24 14.29
C SER A 204 -5.82 4.21 14.26
N SER A 205 -5.55 5.44 13.81
CA SER A 205 -6.60 6.43 13.57
C SER A 205 -7.50 6.09 12.37
N ASN A 206 -7.09 5.12 11.54
CA ASN A 206 -7.82 4.72 10.33
C ASN A 206 -9.13 3.99 10.63
N PHE A 207 -9.33 3.55 11.87
CA PHE A 207 -10.52 2.83 12.30
C PHE A 207 -11.41 3.66 13.22
N GLY A 208 -12.70 3.34 13.23
CA GLY A 208 -13.67 3.90 14.14
C GLY A 208 -13.33 3.63 15.62
N ALA A 209 -13.91 4.40 16.53
CA ALA A 209 -13.54 4.42 17.95
C ALA A 209 -13.53 3.04 18.63
N GLY A 210 -14.43 2.13 18.24
CA GLY A 210 -14.54 0.78 18.81
C GLY A 210 -13.48 -0.21 18.32
N ASN A 211 -12.88 0.01 17.15
CA ASN A 211 -12.03 -0.96 16.45
C ASN A 211 -10.60 -0.47 16.21
N ARG A 212 -10.21 0.63 16.84
CA ARG A 212 -8.87 1.22 16.67
C ARG A 212 -7.74 0.32 17.09
N TRP A 213 -7.99 -0.60 18.02
CA TRP A 213 -6.96 -1.41 18.63
C TRP A 213 -7.00 -2.85 18.14
N GLY A 214 -5.85 -3.34 17.67
CA GLY A 214 -5.56 -4.74 17.40
C GLY A 214 -4.54 -5.29 18.40
N THR A 215 -4.66 -6.58 18.76
CA THR A 215 -3.71 -7.25 19.65
C THR A 215 -3.20 -8.49 18.96
N PHE A 216 -1.88 -8.63 18.86
CA PHE A 216 -1.19 -9.62 18.05
C PHE A 216 -0.17 -10.37 18.90
N PRO A 217 -0.52 -11.56 19.42
CA PRO A 217 0.39 -12.44 20.13
C PRO A 217 1.26 -13.26 19.16
N SER A 218 2.46 -13.64 19.63
CA SER A 218 3.28 -14.65 18.98
C SER A 218 4.11 -15.42 19.97
N ALA A 219 4.40 -16.70 19.66
CA ALA A 219 5.27 -17.55 20.44
C ALA A 219 6.11 -18.44 19.53
N ALA A 220 7.35 -18.69 19.93
CA ALA A 220 8.24 -19.60 19.25
C ALA A 220 9.00 -20.45 20.27
N LEU A 221 9.14 -21.74 19.98
CA LEU A 221 9.90 -22.70 20.74
C LEU A 221 10.95 -23.33 19.84
N ALA A 222 12.19 -23.41 20.32
CA ALA A 222 13.23 -24.19 19.68
C ALA A 222 13.89 -25.12 20.69
N TRP A 223 14.10 -26.37 20.26
CA TRP A 223 14.77 -27.40 21.03
C TRP A 223 16.01 -27.88 20.28
N ARG A 224 17.16 -27.68 20.88
CA ARG A 224 18.46 -28.16 20.38
C ARG A 224 18.68 -29.59 20.86
N VAL A 225 18.15 -30.55 20.11
CA VAL A 225 18.19 -31.98 20.46
C VAL A 225 19.63 -32.51 20.51
N SER A 226 20.51 -31.99 19.66
CA SER A 226 21.92 -32.34 19.63
C SER A 226 22.67 -32.06 20.94
N GLU A 227 22.18 -31.14 21.78
CA GLU A 227 22.77 -30.82 23.07
C GLU A 227 22.32 -31.75 24.20
N GLU A 228 21.40 -32.69 23.93
CA GLU A 228 20.93 -33.65 24.92
C GLU A 228 21.92 -34.77 25.17
N ALA A 229 21.95 -35.28 26.40
CA ALA A 229 22.87 -36.31 26.82
C ALA A 229 22.82 -37.57 25.98
N PHE A 230 21.62 -37.95 25.49
CA PHE A 230 21.44 -39.13 24.64
C PHE A 230 22.01 -38.98 23.22
N MET A 231 22.30 -37.74 22.79
CA MET A 231 22.90 -37.43 21.48
C MET A 231 24.42 -37.33 21.51
N GLN A 232 25.03 -37.25 22.69
CA GLN A 232 26.49 -37.00 22.84
C GLN A 232 27.36 -38.22 22.43
N ASN A 233 26.82 -39.44 22.36
CA ASN A 233 27.56 -40.66 22.07
C ASN A 233 27.50 -41.09 20.60
N GLN A 234 27.17 -40.16 19.67
CA GLN A 234 27.08 -40.46 18.25
C GLN A 234 27.77 -39.32 17.44
N ASP A 235 28.43 -39.68 16.35
CA ASP A 235 29.20 -38.75 15.51
C ASP A 235 28.56 -38.43 14.17
N VAL A 236 27.39 -38.99 13.88
CA VAL A 236 26.72 -38.85 12.59
C VAL A 236 25.95 -37.51 12.51
N VAL A 237 25.24 -37.15 13.59
CA VAL A 237 24.41 -35.92 13.65
C VAL A 237 25.15 -34.88 14.44
N SER A 238 25.69 -33.89 13.76
CA SER A 238 26.46 -32.81 14.38
C SER A 238 25.61 -31.73 15.01
N ASN A 239 24.41 -31.49 14.44
CA ASN A 239 23.43 -30.56 14.97
C ASN A 239 22.02 -31.05 14.61
N LEU A 240 21.12 -31.00 15.59
CA LEU A 240 19.69 -31.24 15.38
C LEU A 240 18.90 -30.26 16.23
N LYS A 241 18.06 -29.45 15.54
CA LYS A 241 17.22 -28.46 16.18
C LYS A 241 15.80 -28.54 15.63
N LEU A 242 14.83 -28.66 16.52
CA LEU A 242 13.41 -28.58 16.20
C LEU A 242 12.90 -27.18 16.50
N ARG A 243 12.03 -26.65 15.63
CA ARG A 243 11.45 -25.32 15.74
C ARG A 243 9.94 -25.39 15.60
N LEU A 244 9.23 -24.72 16.49
CA LEU A 244 7.79 -24.47 16.43
C LEU A 244 7.60 -22.97 16.54
N GLY A 245 6.75 -22.42 15.69
CA GLY A 245 6.40 -21.01 15.72
C GLY A 245 4.92 -20.81 15.42
N TRP A 246 4.31 -19.91 16.14
CA TRP A 246 2.97 -19.43 15.89
C TRP A 246 2.92 -17.92 16.15
N GLY A 247 2.21 -17.18 15.32
CA GLY A 247 2.06 -15.76 15.55
C GLY A 247 0.99 -15.14 14.70
N GLN A 248 0.51 -14.00 15.20
CA GLN A 248 -0.44 -13.13 14.52
C GLN A 248 0.20 -11.79 14.23
N THR A 249 -0.13 -11.21 13.07
CA THR A 249 0.21 -9.83 12.70
C THR A 249 -1.02 -9.12 12.17
N GLY A 250 -1.13 -7.83 12.46
CA GLY A 250 -2.22 -6.99 11.99
C GLY A 250 -1.85 -6.17 10.76
N ASN A 251 -2.84 -5.92 9.92
CA ASN A 251 -2.76 -4.96 8.84
C ASN A 251 -3.93 -3.97 8.97
N SER A 252 -3.62 -2.67 9.01
CA SER A 252 -4.63 -1.60 9.09
C SER A 252 -5.11 -1.11 7.73
N GLY A 253 -4.64 -1.71 6.63
CA GLY A 253 -4.88 -1.20 5.28
C GLY A 253 -4.07 0.06 4.98
N GLY A 254 -3.96 0.38 3.70
CA GLY A 254 -3.23 1.57 3.22
C GLY A 254 -4.07 2.84 3.08
N ALA A 255 -5.36 2.81 3.42
CA ALA A 255 -6.23 3.95 3.26
C ALA A 255 -6.22 4.83 4.51
N THR A 256 -6.00 6.10 4.32
CA THR A 256 -6.15 7.12 5.36
C THR A 256 -7.63 7.37 5.60
N ASP A 257 -8.03 7.33 6.88
CA ASP A 257 -9.36 7.71 7.37
C ASP A 257 -10.54 6.95 6.74
N LEU A 258 -10.47 5.60 6.81
CA LEU A 258 -11.54 4.70 6.33
C LEU A 258 -12.82 4.79 7.16
N SER A 259 -12.78 5.45 8.31
CA SER A 259 -13.91 5.53 9.25
C SER A 259 -14.87 6.68 8.97
N VAL A 260 -14.51 7.60 8.09
CA VAL A 260 -15.31 8.78 7.77
C VAL A 260 -15.82 8.71 6.34
N ALA A 261 -17.13 8.82 6.18
CA ALA A 261 -17.73 8.98 4.87
C ALA A 261 -17.22 10.27 4.22
N GLY A 262 -16.43 10.12 3.16
CA GLY A 262 -16.04 11.27 2.35
C GLY A 262 -17.27 11.95 1.75
N LEU A 263 -17.54 13.19 2.14
CA LEU A 263 -18.51 14.01 1.46
C LEU A 263 -17.88 14.48 0.14
N SER A 264 -18.33 13.96 -0.99
CA SER A 264 -17.96 14.47 -2.29
C SER A 264 -18.90 15.62 -2.67
N LEU A 265 -18.32 16.81 -2.82
CA LEU A 265 -19.00 17.94 -3.45
C LEU A 265 -18.86 17.80 -4.98
N GLU A 266 -19.43 16.76 -5.55
CA GLU A 266 -19.63 16.75 -6.99
C GLU A 266 -20.87 17.56 -7.33
N ASN A 267 -20.81 18.28 -8.45
CA ASN A 267 -22.01 18.81 -9.09
C ASN A 267 -22.94 17.64 -9.34
N VAL A 268 -24.00 17.52 -8.56
CA VAL A 268 -24.98 16.45 -8.74
C VAL A 268 -25.56 16.60 -10.12
N LYS A 269 -25.20 15.68 -10.98
CA LYS A 269 -25.76 15.57 -12.32
C LYS A 269 -27.14 14.96 -12.23
N TYR A 270 -28.17 15.76 -11.96
CA TYR A 270 -29.53 15.38 -12.32
C TYR A 270 -29.73 15.72 -13.80
N SER A 271 -29.48 14.74 -14.66
CA SER A 271 -29.89 14.85 -16.05
C SER A 271 -31.36 14.51 -16.16
N PHE A 272 -32.21 15.49 -16.25
CA PHE A 272 -33.59 15.32 -16.77
C PHE A 272 -33.60 15.11 -18.28
N TYR A 273 -32.55 15.47 -18.99
CA TYR A 273 -32.35 15.24 -20.44
C TYR A 273 -30.85 14.97 -20.68
N GLY A 274 -30.53 13.71 -20.92
CA GLY A 274 -29.21 13.11 -21.17
C GLY A 274 -28.15 14.02 -21.78
N ASN A 275 -27.34 14.61 -21.02
CA ASN A 275 -26.04 15.26 -21.20
C ASN A 275 -25.89 16.49 -20.30
N GLY A 276 -25.94 16.37 -19.03
CA GLY A 276 -25.79 17.59 -18.27
C GLY A 276 -25.25 17.40 -16.88
N GLN A 277 -24.40 18.28 -16.52
CA GLN A 277 -24.09 18.54 -15.13
C GLN A 277 -25.39 19.00 -14.44
N GLY A 278 -25.93 18.18 -13.54
CA GLY A 278 -27.13 18.54 -12.80
C GLY A 278 -26.81 19.58 -11.76
N MET A 279 -27.26 20.77 -12.01
CA MET A 279 -27.44 21.77 -10.96
C MET A 279 -28.87 21.63 -10.47
N GLY A 280 -29.05 21.33 -9.18
CA GLY A 280 -30.37 21.41 -8.56
C GLY A 280 -30.83 22.86 -8.62
N MET A 281 -31.97 23.12 -9.30
CA MET A 281 -32.60 24.44 -9.28
C MET A 281 -33.74 24.41 -8.28
N TRP A 282 -33.66 25.23 -7.27
CA TRP A 282 -34.79 25.54 -6.40
C TRP A 282 -35.04 27.03 -6.47
N ASN A 283 -36.23 27.41 -6.87
CA ASN A 283 -36.65 28.81 -6.95
C ASN A 283 -35.71 29.74 -7.76
N GLY A 284 -35.17 29.22 -8.88
CA GLY A 284 -34.28 29.97 -9.75
C GLY A 284 -32.82 30.09 -9.26
N MET A 285 -32.49 29.52 -8.13
CA MET A 285 -31.10 29.45 -7.61
C MET A 285 -30.47 28.09 -7.85
N THR A 286 -29.22 28.10 -8.24
CA THR A 286 -28.40 26.91 -8.44
C THR A 286 -27.73 26.52 -7.13
N PHE A 287 -27.91 25.28 -6.70
CA PHE A 287 -27.26 24.73 -5.52
C PHE A 287 -26.22 23.70 -5.90
N ALA A 288 -25.03 23.76 -5.32
CA ALA A 288 -24.14 22.64 -5.26
C ALA A 288 -24.69 21.66 -4.20
N THR A 289 -25.10 20.48 -4.62
CA THR A 289 -25.54 19.43 -3.70
C THR A 289 -24.37 18.49 -3.45
N GLY A 290 -24.05 18.27 -2.18
CA GLY A 290 -23.08 17.26 -1.77
C GLY A 290 -23.78 15.90 -1.65
N TYR A 291 -23.09 14.84 -2.04
CA TYR A 291 -23.51 13.47 -1.76
C TYR A 291 -22.36 12.66 -1.13
N PHE A 292 -22.70 11.59 -0.45
CA PHE A 292 -21.68 10.68 0.06
C PHE A 292 -21.01 9.95 -1.10
N ALA A 293 -19.69 10.08 -1.22
CA ALA A 293 -18.91 9.45 -2.27
C ALA A 293 -18.85 7.92 -2.16
N GLY A 294 -19.19 7.37 -1.00
CA GLY A 294 -19.15 5.94 -0.75
C GLY A 294 -19.89 5.53 0.52
N LEU A 295 -20.25 4.26 0.59
CA LEU A 295 -20.75 3.66 1.81
C LEU A 295 -19.59 3.33 2.73
N VAL A 296 -19.68 3.71 3.99
CA VAL A 296 -18.68 3.46 5.02
C VAL A 296 -19.14 2.33 5.92
N ASP A 297 -18.26 1.36 6.16
CA ASP A 297 -18.45 0.35 7.19
C ASP A 297 -17.85 0.85 8.51
N THR A 298 -18.72 1.24 9.44
CA THR A 298 -18.32 1.73 10.77
C THR A 298 -17.70 0.64 11.65
N ASN A 299 -17.83 -0.63 11.26
CA ASN A 299 -17.29 -1.78 11.99
C ASN A 299 -15.94 -2.26 11.45
N LEU A 300 -15.34 -1.51 10.54
CA LEU A 300 -14.00 -1.81 10.04
C LEU A 300 -13.02 -2.05 11.18
N LYS A 301 -12.31 -3.18 11.09
CA LYS A 301 -11.31 -3.62 12.06
C LYS A 301 -10.03 -4.08 11.36
N TRP A 302 -9.03 -4.40 12.15
CA TRP A 302 -7.76 -4.92 11.69
C TRP A 302 -7.94 -6.24 10.91
N GLU A 303 -7.29 -6.34 9.75
CA GLU A 303 -7.02 -7.62 9.10
C GLU A 303 -5.98 -8.37 9.92
N THR A 304 -6.19 -9.67 10.11
CA THR A 304 -5.29 -10.52 10.90
C THR A 304 -4.65 -11.59 10.02
N ASN A 305 -3.32 -11.59 10.01
CA ASN A 305 -2.53 -12.63 9.38
C ASN A 305 -1.97 -13.55 10.47
N GLU A 306 -2.36 -14.80 10.45
CA GLU A 306 -1.94 -15.86 11.35
C GLU A 306 -1.00 -16.82 10.62
N GLN A 307 0.11 -17.17 11.24
CA GLN A 307 1.05 -18.14 10.69
C GLN A 307 1.48 -19.12 11.75
N MET A 308 1.48 -20.40 11.38
CA MET A 308 2.10 -21.49 12.14
C MET A 308 3.20 -22.10 11.29
N ASN A 309 4.34 -22.40 11.89
CA ASN A 309 5.44 -23.10 11.22
C ASN A 309 6.09 -24.14 12.12
N ILE A 310 6.52 -25.23 11.51
CA ILE A 310 7.28 -26.31 12.12
C ILE A 310 8.54 -26.49 11.28
N GLY A 311 9.71 -26.46 11.89
CA GLY A 311 10.97 -26.57 11.18
C GLY A 311 11.94 -27.56 11.85
N ILE A 312 12.79 -28.14 11.03
CA ILE A 312 13.88 -29.03 11.44
C ILE A 312 15.16 -28.53 10.78
N ASP A 313 16.17 -28.26 11.59
CA ASP A 313 17.53 -28.00 11.13
C ASP A 313 18.40 -29.18 11.56
N ALA A 314 19.03 -29.88 10.60
CA ALA A 314 19.91 -31.00 10.86
C ALA A 314 21.22 -30.82 10.12
N SER A 315 22.34 -31.08 10.81
CA SER A 315 23.66 -31.13 10.22
C SER A 315 24.27 -32.51 10.49
N PHE A 316 24.90 -33.07 9.49
CA PHE A 316 25.52 -34.38 9.53
C PHE A 316 26.99 -34.28 9.14
N LEU A 317 27.80 -35.28 9.53
CA LEU A 317 29.22 -35.43 9.14
C LEU A 317 30.01 -34.16 9.46
N GLN A 318 29.93 -33.68 10.72
CA GLN A 318 30.62 -32.47 11.19
C GLN A 318 30.28 -31.18 10.43
N GLY A 319 29.10 -31.15 9.77
CA GLY A 319 28.59 -29.98 9.05
C GLY A 319 28.79 -30.02 7.54
N ASP A 320 29.31 -31.11 6.99
CA ASP A 320 29.46 -31.27 5.55
C ASP A 320 28.12 -31.37 4.82
N LEU A 321 27.09 -31.93 5.48
CA LEU A 321 25.74 -31.99 4.98
C LEU A 321 24.77 -31.25 5.91
N ASN A 322 24.10 -30.22 5.37
CA ASN A 322 23.11 -29.44 6.11
C ASN A 322 21.74 -29.57 5.45
N LEU A 323 20.73 -29.89 6.25
CA LEU A 323 19.34 -30.00 5.85
C LEU A 323 18.48 -29.06 6.69
N THR A 324 17.69 -28.21 6.02
CA THR A 324 16.65 -27.41 6.63
C THR A 324 15.34 -27.71 5.96
N MET A 325 14.34 -28.06 6.74
CA MET A 325 12.97 -28.32 6.28
C MET A 325 12.01 -27.48 7.09
N ASP A 326 11.10 -26.78 6.41
CA ASP A 326 10.06 -25.99 7.03
C ASP A 326 8.71 -26.35 6.43
N TYR A 327 7.72 -26.54 7.29
CA TYR A 327 6.32 -26.64 6.94
C TYR A 327 5.57 -25.48 7.59
N PHE A 328 4.78 -24.75 6.83
CA PHE A 328 4.02 -23.63 7.34
C PHE A 328 2.59 -23.62 6.83
N ILE A 329 1.70 -23.09 7.64
CA ILE A 329 0.32 -22.74 7.28
C ILE A 329 0.16 -21.25 7.57
N ARG A 330 -0.34 -20.51 6.58
CA ARG A 330 -0.67 -19.09 6.73
C ARG A 330 -2.16 -18.91 6.45
N LYS A 331 -2.82 -18.14 7.31
CA LYS A 331 -4.22 -17.78 7.19
C LYS A 331 -4.38 -16.28 7.37
N SER A 332 -4.96 -15.62 6.37
CA SER A 332 -5.33 -14.21 6.43
C SER A 332 -6.83 -14.11 6.61
N LYS A 333 -7.26 -13.46 7.69
CA LYS A 333 -8.67 -13.31 8.09
C LYS A 333 -9.08 -11.84 8.07
N ASP A 334 -10.36 -11.61 7.89
CA ASP A 334 -10.93 -10.26 7.92
C ASP A 334 -10.26 -9.31 6.89
N LEU A 335 -10.01 -9.82 5.67
CA LEU A 335 -9.34 -9.09 4.61
C LEU A 335 -10.05 -7.74 4.33
N LEU A 336 -9.27 -6.68 4.22
CA LEU A 336 -9.77 -5.34 3.93
C LEU A 336 -9.92 -5.16 2.41
N LEU A 337 -11.15 -5.35 1.89
CA LEU A 337 -11.45 -5.39 0.46
C LEU A 337 -12.69 -4.57 0.11
N TYR A 338 -12.77 -4.14 -1.16
CA TYR A 338 -13.99 -3.61 -1.73
C TYR A 338 -14.95 -4.74 -2.09
N ARG A 339 -16.06 -4.82 -1.37
CA ARG A 339 -17.15 -5.77 -1.64
C ARG A 339 -18.19 -5.12 -2.54
N GLN A 340 -18.54 -5.77 -3.63
CA GLN A 340 -19.68 -5.37 -4.48
C GLN A 340 -20.98 -5.53 -3.70
N ILE A 341 -21.82 -4.52 -3.77
CA ILE A 341 -23.15 -4.49 -3.11
C ILE A 341 -24.26 -4.26 -4.12
N ARG A 342 -25.48 -4.52 -3.71
CA ARG A 342 -26.63 -4.36 -4.61
C ARG A 342 -26.83 -2.89 -4.98
N PRO A 343 -27.04 -2.54 -6.27
CA PRO A 343 -27.27 -1.17 -6.72
C PRO A 343 -28.44 -0.47 -6.04
N SER A 344 -29.41 -1.24 -5.49
CA SER A 344 -30.54 -0.70 -4.73
C SER A 344 -30.14 0.08 -3.48
N THR A 345 -28.89 -0.07 -3.00
CA THR A 345 -28.35 0.71 -1.89
C THR A 345 -27.92 2.12 -2.30
N GLY A 346 -27.89 2.42 -3.59
CA GLY A 346 -27.34 3.67 -4.15
C GLY A 346 -25.83 3.65 -4.36
N PHE A 347 -25.15 2.55 -3.99
CA PHE A 347 -23.69 2.40 -4.11
C PHE A 347 -23.35 1.09 -4.83
N SER A 348 -22.19 1.06 -5.50
CA SER A 348 -21.71 -0.13 -6.20
C SER A 348 -20.89 -1.05 -5.30
N GLN A 349 -20.21 -0.49 -4.30
CA GLN A 349 -19.28 -1.21 -3.44
C GLN A 349 -19.13 -0.57 -2.06
N VAL A 350 -18.68 -1.35 -1.10
CA VAL A 350 -18.31 -0.92 0.24
C VAL A 350 -16.95 -1.49 0.61
N TYR A 351 -16.10 -0.68 1.23
CA TYR A 351 -14.84 -1.15 1.81
C TYR A 351 -15.11 -1.75 3.18
N THR A 352 -14.84 -3.02 3.35
CA THR A 352 -15.21 -3.78 4.55
C THR A 352 -14.25 -4.95 4.79
N ASN A 353 -14.29 -5.51 6.01
CA ASN A 353 -13.62 -6.76 6.28
C ASN A 353 -14.42 -7.91 5.64
N TYR A 354 -13.85 -8.55 4.64
CA TYR A 354 -14.54 -9.61 3.90
C TYR A 354 -13.59 -10.67 3.38
N GLY A 355 -13.90 -11.93 3.74
CA GLY A 355 -13.19 -13.10 3.24
C GLY A 355 -11.98 -13.51 4.08
N GLU A 356 -11.49 -14.68 3.77
CA GLU A 356 -10.26 -15.25 4.31
C GLU A 356 -9.51 -16.02 3.21
N ILE A 357 -8.20 -16.10 3.36
CA ILE A 357 -7.30 -16.87 2.48
C ILE A 357 -6.44 -17.74 3.36
N GLU A 358 -6.30 -19.01 2.98
CA GLU A 358 -5.41 -19.96 3.61
C GLU A 358 -4.45 -20.55 2.58
N ASN A 359 -3.19 -20.70 2.97
CA ASN A 359 -2.13 -21.27 2.14
C ASN A 359 -1.29 -22.25 2.98
#